data_4f34ac9b3b5b8c712175d799c52e99c3
#
_entry.id   4f34ac9b3b5b8c712175d799c52e99c3
#
_cell.length_a   1.000
_cell.length_b   1.000
_cell.length_c   1.000
_cell.angle_alpha   90.00
_cell.angle_beta   90.00
_cell.angle_gamma   90.00
#
_symmetry.space_group_name_H-M   'P 1'
#
loop_
_entity.id
_entity.type
_entity.pdbx_description
1 polymer ?
#
loop_
_entity_poly.entity_id
_entity_poly.type
_entity_poly.pdbx_seq_one_letter_code
_entity_poly.pdbx_strand_id
1 'polypeptide(L)'
;MTGTSTERSKVLCLGRTYCDIIFTGLHDMPTLGRERFSESVTIAAGGGAYITAAHLVSLGRPTALLTRLGTDPLSHSLNPELEASGIDLSFVERSPDAGPQPTVALVKNGERAFVSRRAGGSRPATLEQALSADGVAHLHIAEFATLKDTPEVIALARSFGLTISLDPSWDDELIHRDSDFFEICASIDLLLPNVEEGKALTGESADDAILGSLRERFPLVVLKRGERGAMAACGSTCVSAEALRVNVVDTTGAGDAFNAGFLHSWLSTSDLERSLVAGIEAGGLSVQSAGGVPPRMS
;
A
#
# COMPACT_ATOMS: atom_id res chain seq x y z
N MET A 1 7.80 -3.12 -40.83
CA MET A 1 7.65 -2.26 -39.64
C MET A 1 7.64 -3.18 -38.43
N THR A 2 8.80 -3.37 -37.81
CA THR A 2 8.95 -4.17 -36.61
C THR A 2 8.50 -3.29 -35.45
N GLY A 3 7.27 -3.49 -35.00
CA GLY A 3 6.79 -2.89 -33.77
C GLY A 3 7.64 -3.42 -32.63
N THR A 4 8.43 -2.54 -32.00
CA THR A 4 9.04 -2.80 -30.72
C THR A 4 7.94 -3.08 -29.73
N SER A 5 7.76 -4.35 -29.36
CA SER A 5 6.96 -4.72 -28.19
C SER A 5 7.53 -3.93 -27.01
N THR A 6 6.85 -2.87 -26.62
CA THR A 6 7.16 -2.19 -25.37
C THR A 6 7.04 -3.23 -24.27
N GLU A 7 8.16 -3.56 -23.66
CA GLU A 7 8.20 -4.54 -22.57
C GLU A 7 7.23 -4.06 -21.49
N ARG A 8 6.23 -4.88 -21.15
CA ARG A 8 5.24 -4.54 -20.13
C ARG A 8 5.94 -4.43 -18.79
N SER A 9 5.95 -3.26 -18.19
CA SER A 9 6.64 -3.00 -16.90
C SER A 9 5.89 -2.06 -15.97
N LYS A 10 4.80 -1.41 -16.46
CA LYS A 10 4.01 -0.45 -15.67
C LYS A 10 3.22 -1.19 -14.58
N VAL A 11 3.24 -0.64 -13.38
CA VAL A 11 2.41 -1.09 -12.24
C VAL A 11 1.22 -0.17 -12.08
N LEU A 12 0.04 -0.73 -11.89
CA LEU A 12 -1.14 -0.01 -11.40
C LEU A 12 -1.23 -0.20 -9.88
N CYS A 13 -1.35 0.88 -9.13
CA CYS A 13 -1.63 0.83 -7.70
C CYS A 13 -3.09 1.22 -7.46
N LEU A 14 -3.90 0.24 -7.05
CA LEU A 14 -5.33 0.42 -6.77
C LEU A 14 -5.55 0.53 -5.26
N GLY A 15 -6.26 1.57 -4.84
CA GLY A 15 -6.67 1.76 -3.46
C GLY A 15 -7.20 3.16 -3.21
N ARG A 16 -7.63 3.40 -1.99
CA ARG A 16 -8.09 4.71 -1.55
C ARG A 16 -6.90 5.65 -1.32
N THR A 17 -7.06 6.91 -1.70
CA THR A 17 -6.12 7.99 -1.35
C THR A 17 -6.77 8.85 -0.29
N TYR A 18 -6.07 9.03 0.83
CA TYR A 18 -6.54 9.79 1.98
C TYR A 18 -5.89 11.17 2.04
N CYS A 19 -6.61 12.11 2.65
CA CYS A 19 -6.04 13.38 3.10
C CYS A 19 -5.61 13.20 4.56
N ASP A 20 -4.32 12.97 4.78
CA ASP A 20 -3.77 12.81 6.11
C ASP A 20 -3.57 14.17 6.77
N ILE A 21 -4.24 14.40 7.90
CA ILE A 21 -4.15 15.60 8.74
C ILE A 21 -3.41 15.19 10.01
N ILE A 22 -2.12 15.51 10.07
CA ILE A 22 -1.22 15.00 11.09
C ILE A 22 -0.92 16.09 12.12
N PHE A 23 -1.42 15.92 13.34
CA PHE A 23 -1.13 16.80 14.49
C PHE A 23 0.06 16.28 15.28
N THR A 24 1.10 17.10 15.42
CA THR A 24 2.32 16.77 16.18
C THR A 24 2.56 17.76 17.33
N GLY A 25 3.36 17.34 18.30
CA GLY A 25 3.65 18.16 19.48
C GLY A 25 2.48 18.23 20.48
N LEU A 26 1.68 17.16 20.55
CA LEU A 26 0.64 17.05 21.57
C LEU A 26 1.27 16.66 22.94
N HIS A 27 1.02 17.46 23.95
CA HIS A 27 1.40 17.11 25.33
C HIS A 27 0.53 15.99 25.89
N ASP A 28 -0.78 16.00 25.57
CA ASP A 28 -1.75 15.01 25.99
C ASP A 28 -2.74 14.69 24.86
N MET A 29 -3.22 13.44 24.86
CA MET A 29 -4.30 13.04 23.95
C MET A 29 -5.61 13.76 24.35
N PRO A 30 -6.46 14.11 23.37
CA PRO A 30 -7.76 14.71 23.64
C PRO A 30 -8.63 13.84 24.55
N THR A 31 -9.35 14.49 25.44
CA THR A 31 -10.38 13.86 26.28
C THR A 31 -11.73 14.53 25.99
N LEU A 32 -12.82 13.78 26.14
CA LEU A 32 -14.15 14.30 25.88
C LEU A 32 -14.41 15.63 26.63
N GLY A 33 -14.92 16.62 25.91
CA GLY A 33 -15.24 17.95 26.43
C GLY A 33 -14.04 18.84 26.71
N ARG A 34 -12.82 18.48 26.32
CA ARG A 34 -11.61 19.28 26.53
C ARG A 34 -10.83 19.47 25.22
N GLU A 35 -10.54 20.72 24.90
CA GLU A 35 -9.65 21.07 23.79
C GLU A 35 -8.20 20.84 24.15
N ARG A 36 -7.40 20.42 23.15
CA ARG A 36 -5.93 20.31 23.21
C ARG A 36 -5.34 21.02 22.01
N PHE A 37 -4.25 21.71 22.23
CA PHE A 37 -3.49 22.39 21.19
C PHE A 37 -2.27 21.57 20.84
N SER A 38 -1.99 21.42 19.54
CA SER A 38 -0.77 20.83 18.99
C SER A 38 0.21 21.94 18.61
N GLU A 39 1.50 21.63 18.54
CA GLU A 39 2.51 22.57 18.07
C GLU A 39 2.48 22.74 16.54
N SER A 40 2.09 21.69 15.81
CA SER A 40 2.08 21.71 14.35
C SER A 40 0.98 20.84 13.77
N VAL A 41 0.56 21.18 12.54
CA VAL A 41 -0.32 20.38 11.70
C VAL A 41 0.27 20.28 10.29
N THR A 42 0.25 19.08 9.72
CA THR A 42 0.65 18.84 8.34
C THR A 42 -0.52 18.20 7.59
N ILE A 43 -0.75 18.62 6.35
CA ILE A 43 -1.70 18.00 5.43
C ILE A 43 -0.88 17.34 4.32
N ALA A 44 -1.09 16.04 4.09
CA ALA A 44 -0.34 15.26 3.12
C ALA A 44 -1.27 14.27 2.40
N ALA A 45 -0.86 13.83 1.22
CA ALA A 45 -1.50 12.70 0.57
C ALA A 45 -1.06 11.40 1.25
N GLY A 46 -2.04 10.54 1.55
CA GLY A 46 -1.85 9.25 2.18
C GLY A 46 -2.59 8.13 1.47
N GLY A 47 -2.51 6.95 2.06
CA GLY A 47 -3.09 5.72 1.53
C GLY A 47 -2.07 4.83 0.81
N GLY A 48 -2.14 3.52 1.06
CA GLY A 48 -1.13 2.56 0.62
C GLY A 48 -0.90 2.57 -0.89
N ALA A 49 -1.95 2.75 -1.70
CA ALA A 49 -1.83 2.81 -3.16
C ALA A 49 -0.99 4.01 -3.62
N TYR A 50 -1.21 5.19 -3.05
CA TYR A 50 -0.44 6.38 -3.39
C TYR A 50 1.02 6.26 -2.91
N ILE A 51 1.22 5.83 -1.65
CA ILE A 51 2.56 5.71 -1.06
C ILE A 51 3.39 4.67 -1.82
N THR A 52 2.84 3.47 -2.09
CA THR A 52 3.51 2.44 -2.90
C THR A 52 3.83 2.96 -4.31
N ALA A 53 2.89 3.68 -4.96
CA ALA A 53 3.11 4.25 -6.29
C ALA A 53 4.25 5.29 -6.29
N ALA A 54 4.31 6.17 -5.30
CA ALA A 54 5.36 7.18 -5.17
C ALA A 54 6.75 6.53 -5.00
N HIS A 55 6.84 5.50 -4.17
CA HIS A 55 8.09 4.75 -4.01
C HIS A 55 8.49 3.97 -5.28
N LEU A 56 7.54 3.36 -5.99
CA LEU A 56 7.84 2.70 -7.27
C LEU A 56 8.40 3.68 -8.31
N VAL A 57 7.79 4.88 -8.41
CA VAL A 57 8.29 5.94 -9.30
C VAL A 57 9.69 6.39 -8.90
N SER A 58 9.97 6.58 -7.62
CA SER A 58 11.30 6.96 -7.13
C SER A 58 12.37 5.90 -7.42
N LEU A 59 11.98 4.63 -7.54
CA LEU A 59 12.83 3.51 -7.97
C LEU A 59 12.95 3.40 -9.50
N GLY A 60 12.32 4.32 -10.27
CA GLY A 60 12.37 4.35 -11.72
C GLY A 60 11.37 3.41 -12.42
N ARG A 61 10.38 2.86 -11.71
CA ARG A 61 9.35 2.01 -12.31
C ARG A 61 8.16 2.84 -12.78
N PRO A 62 7.76 2.76 -14.06
CA PRO A 62 6.53 3.39 -14.53
C PRO A 62 5.33 2.92 -13.70
N THR A 63 4.60 3.85 -13.11
CA THR A 63 3.50 3.52 -12.20
C THR A 63 2.35 4.49 -12.40
N ALA A 64 1.11 3.97 -12.38
CA ALA A 64 -0.10 4.76 -12.40
C ALA A 64 -0.93 4.53 -11.13
N LEU A 65 -1.57 5.58 -10.66
CA LEU A 65 -2.49 5.54 -9.53
C LEU A 65 -3.92 5.33 -10.02
N LEU A 66 -4.57 4.32 -9.49
CA LEU A 66 -5.96 3.99 -9.77
C LEU A 66 -6.78 4.18 -8.49
N THR A 67 -7.39 5.35 -8.37
CA THR A 67 -8.10 5.78 -7.15
C THR A 67 -9.26 6.70 -7.47
N ARG A 68 -10.11 6.92 -6.46
CA ARG A 68 -11.17 7.94 -6.48
C ARG A 68 -10.85 9.04 -5.49
N LEU A 69 -10.97 10.29 -5.91
CA LEU A 69 -10.79 11.48 -5.09
C LEU A 69 -12.05 12.35 -5.15
N GLY A 70 -12.34 13.00 -4.03
CA GLY A 70 -13.43 13.96 -3.94
C GLY A 70 -13.21 15.23 -4.77
N THR A 71 -14.27 16.03 -4.85
CA THR A 71 -14.25 17.41 -5.41
C THR A 71 -14.36 18.46 -4.31
N ASP A 72 -14.16 18.06 -3.07
CA ASP A 72 -14.16 18.92 -1.89
C ASP A 72 -12.79 19.58 -1.66
N PRO A 73 -12.71 20.64 -0.81
CA PRO A 73 -11.45 21.36 -0.57
C PRO A 73 -10.30 20.50 -0.05
N LEU A 74 -10.56 19.48 0.82
CA LEU A 74 -9.52 18.61 1.33
C LEU A 74 -8.96 17.72 0.21
N SER A 75 -9.82 17.16 -0.63
CA SER A 75 -9.37 16.37 -1.80
C SER A 75 -8.58 17.22 -2.80
N HIS A 76 -8.92 18.50 -2.96
CA HIS A 76 -8.17 19.43 -3.81
C HIS A 76 -6.82 19.84 -3.20
N SER A 77 -6.70 19.87 -1.87
CA SER A 77 -5.43 20.24 -1.21
C SER A 77 -4.28 19.26 -1.52
N LEU A 78 -4.60 18.05 -1.97
CA LEU A 78 -3.61 17.02 -2.34
C LEU A 78 -3.02 17.22 -3.74
N ASN A 79 -3.65 18.01 -4.62
CA ASN A 79 -3.24 18.13 -6.02
C ASN A 79 -1.76 18.50 -6.21
N PRO A 80 -1.19 19.48 -5.49
CA PRO A 80 0.22 19.83 -5.68
C PRO A 80 1.19 18.68 -5.37
N GLU A 81 0.84 17.86 -4.38
CA GLU A 81 1.65 16.71 -3.99
C GLU A 81 1.53 15.58 -5.02
N LEU A 82 0.31 15.25 -5.44
CA LEU A 82 0.04 14.24 -6.46
C LEU A 82 0.72 14.60 -7.79
N GLU A 83 0.59 15.83 -8.27
CA GLU A 83 1.19 16.31 -9.52
C GLU A 83 2.73 16.29 -9.48
N ALA A 84 3.31 16.58 -8.31
CA ALA A 84 4.75 16.56 -8.13
C ALA A 84 5.36 15.15 -7.92
N SER A 85 4.52 14.11 -7.75
CA SER A 85 4.97 12.75 -7.46
C SER A 85 5.61 12.01 -8.63
N GLY A 86 5.35 12.46 -9.87
CA GLY A 86 5.74 11.75 -11.09
C GLY A 86 4.92 10.50 -11.40
N ILE A 87 3.87 10.21 -10.61
CA ILE A 87 2.94 9.12 -10.86
C ILE A 87 2.03 9.48 -12.05
N ASP A 88 1.72 8.52 -12.90
CA ASP A 88 0.69 8.68 -13.93
C ASP A 88 -0.70 8.77 -13.26
N LEU A 89 -1.29 9.97 -13.30
CA LEU A 89 -2.59 10.27 -12.68
C LEU A 89 -3.77 10.17 -13.65
N SER A 90 -3.56 9.70 -14.88
CA SER A 90 -4.59 9.66 -15.94
C SER A 90 -5.81 8.80 -15.60
N PHE A 91 -5.67 7.89 -14.63
CA PHE A 91 -6.75 7.01 -14.16
C PHE A 91 -7.37 7.43 -12.83
N VAL A 92 -6.99 8.59 -12.29
CA VAL A 92 -7.61 9.13 -11.08
C VAL A 92 -9.01 9.66 -11.42
N GLU A 93 -10.04 9.08 -10.81
CA GLU A 93 -11.41 9.58 -10.92
C GLU A 93 -11.65 10.71 -9.91
N ARG A 94 -12.30 11.79 -10.36
CA ARG A 94 -12.83 12.84 -9.49
C ARG A 94 -14.35 12.73 -9.40
N SER A 95 -14.88 12.55 -8.18
CA SER A 95 -16.31 12.40 -7.95
C SER A 95 -16.75 13.00 -6.62
N PRO A 96 -17.92 13.69 -6.55
CA PRO A 96 -18.40 14.29 -5.30
C PRO A 96 -18.66 13.29 -4.18
N ASP A 97 -18.99 12.04 -4.50
CA ASP A 97 -19.23 10.96 -3.53
C ASP A 97 -17.93 10.32 -3.00
N ALA A 98 -16.78 10.58 -3.64
CA ALA A 98 -15.48 10.05 -3.25
C ALA A 98 -14.73 10.91 -2.21
N GLY A 99 -15.35 11.92 -1.63
CA GLY A 99 -14.70 12.77 -0.64
C GLY A 99 -15.70 13.49 0.30
N PRO A 100 -15.20 14.23 1.29
CA PRO A 100 -13.81 14.19 1.76
C PRO A 100 -13.46 12.86 2.42
N GLN A 101 -12.19 12.43 2.24
CA GLN A 101 -11.66 11.17 2.78
C GLN A 101 -10.43 11.45 3.66
N PRO A 102 -10.61 12.07 4.85
CA PRO A 102 -9.52 12.38 5.75
C PRO A 102 -9.11 11.19 6.60
N THR A 103 -7.83 11.16 6.95
CA THR A 103 -7.30 10.48 8.13
C THR A 103 -6.70 11.52 9.06
N VAL A 104 -7.23 11.67 10.26
CA VAL A 104 -6.64 12.50 11.31
C VAL A 104 -5.69 11.62 12.12
N ALA A 105 -4.42 11.99 12.16
CA ALA A 105 -3.40 11.35 12.98
C ALA A 105 -3.02 12.26 14.15
N LEU A 106 -3.14 11.76 15.37
CA LEU A 106 -2.74 12.43 16.59
C LEU A 106 -1.44 11.77 17.09
N VAL A 107 -0.35 12.53 17.13
CA VAL A 107 0.98 12.00 17.48
C VAL A 107 1.40 12.51 18.86
N LYS A 108 1.70 11.58 19.77
CA LYS A 108 2.24 11.85 21.11
C LYS A 108 3.34 10.86 21.45
N ASN A 109 4.52 11.35 21.78
CA ASN A 109 5.69 10.53 22.22
C ASN A 109 6.03 9.38 21.24
N GLY A 110 5.85 9.60 19.92
CA GLY A 110 6.08 8.58 18.89
C GLY A 110 4.92 7.60 18.67
N GLU A 111 3.93 7.58 19.55
CA GLU A 111 2.70 6.81 19.38
C GLU A 111 1.64 7.60 18.61
N ARG A 112 0.68 6.91 18.00
CA ARG A 112 -0.35 7.52 17.16
C ARG A 112 -1.72 6.98 17.45
N ALA A 113 -2.72 7.87 17.34
CA ALA A 113 -4.11 7.49 17.25
C ALA A 113 -4.69 8.04 15.93
N PHE A 114 -5.57 7.27 15.31
CA PHE A 114 -6.13 7.62 14.01
C PHE A 114 -7.65 7.68 14.06
N VAL A 115 -8.22 8.62 13.30
CA VAL A 115 -9.64 8.64 12.95
C VAL A 115 -9.72 8.84 11.45
N SER A 116 -10.30 7.87 10.73
CA SER A 116 -10.41 7.90 9.27
C SER A 116 -11.87 7.85 8.84
N ARG A 117 -12.15 8.46 7.68
CA ARG A 117 -13.42 8.34 6.98
C ARG A 117 -13.20 7.73 5.60
N ARG A 118 -13.93 6.68 5.29
CA ARG A 118 -14.07 6.17 3.92
C ARG A 118 -15.28 6.80 3.26
N ALA A 119 -15.10 7.43 2.11
CA ALA A 119 -16.15 8.08 1.34
C ALA A 119 -16.47 7.27 0.09
N GLY A 120 -17.73 6.95 -0.12
CA GLY A 120 -18.20 6.20 -1.31
C GLY A 120 -17.53 4.85 -1.51
N GLY A 121 -17.79 4.20 -2.63
CA GLY A 121 -17.07 2.99 -3.06
C GLY A 121 -15.65 3.30 -3.51
N SER A 122 -14.79 2.30 -3.54
CA SER A 122 -13.39 2.45 -3.99
C SER A 122 -13.16 2.18 -5.47
N ARG A 123 -14.16 1.63 -6.19
CA ARG A 123 -14.06 1.30 -7.61
C ARG A 123 -14.06 2.56 -8.49
N PRO A 124 -12.96 2.88 -9.19
CA PRO A 124 -12.94 3.98 -10.15
C PRO A 124 -13.67 3.63 -11.44
N ALA A 125 -14.35 4.60 -12.05
CA ALA A 125 -14.96 4.42 -13.38
C ALA A 125 -13.90 4.14 -14.47
N THR A 126 -12.66 4.54 -14.25
CA THR A 126 -11.49 4.33 -15.13
C THR A 126 -10.88 2.92 -15.02
N LEU A 127 -11.43 2.02 -14.19
CA LEU A 127 -10.84 0.71 -13.89
C LEU A 127 -10.49 -0.10 -15.14
N GLU A 128 -11.45 -0.33 -16.03
CA GLU A 128 -11.23 -1.16 -17.22
C GLU A 128 -10.25 -0.49 -18.20
N GLN A 129 -10.33 0.83 -18.34
CA GLN A 129 -9.38 1.60 -19.14
C GLN A 129 -7.96 1.46 -18.60
N ALA A 130 -7.78 1.53 -17.26
CA ALA A 130 -6.48 1.38 -16.63
C ALA A 130 -5.90 -0.02 -16.83
N LEU A 131 -6.70 -1.07 -16.59
CA LEU A 131 -6.26 -2.46 -16.72
C LEU A 131 -5.88 -2.84 -18.16
N SER A 132 -6.52 -2.23 -19.16
CA SER A 132 -6.26 -2.45 -20.58
C SER A 132 -5.19 -1.53 -21.17
N ALA A 133 -4.63 -0.60 -20.39
CA ALA A 133 -3.67 0.38 -20.88
C ALA A 133 -2.34 -0.26 -21.29
N ASP A 134 -1.72 0.33 -22.33
CA ASP A 134 -0.45 -0.17 -22.85
C ASP A 134 0.66 -0.17 -21.81
N GLY A 135 1.47 -1.24 -21.83
CA GLY A 135 2.63 -1.40 -20.96
C GLY A 135 2.32 -1.85 -19.53
N VAL A 136 1.04 -1.99 -19.14
CA VAL A 136 0.68 -2.50 -17.82
C VAL A 136 1.01 -3.98 -17.70
N ALA A 137 1.72 -4.35 -16.63
CA ALA A 137 2.14 -5.72 -16.34
C ALA A 137 1.57 -6.26 -15.03
N HIS A 138 1.30 -5.38 -14.07
CA HIS A 138 1.00 -5.76 -12.71
C HIS A 138 -0.04 -4.82 -12.08
N LEU A 139 -0.94 -5.40 -11.28
CA LEU A 139 -1.88 -4.69 -10.43
C LEU A 139 -1.49 -4.92 -8.96
N HIS A 140 -1.17 -3.85 -8.25
CA HIS A 140 -1.03 -3.86 -6.81
C HIS A 140 -2.30 -3.31 -6.15
N ILE A 141 -2.94 -4.11 -5.30
CA ILE A 141 -4.11 -3.72 -4.51
C ILE A 141 -3.61 -3.43 -3.08
N ALA A 142 -3.76 -2.20 -2.63
CA ALA A 142 -3.12 -1.72 -1.41
C ALA A 142 -3.94 -1.91 -0.13
N GLU A 143 -5.16 -2.43 -0.23
CA GLU A 143 -6.02 -2.75 0.91
C GLU A 143 -7.12 -3.74 0.54
N PHE A 144 -7.42 -4.66 1.44
CA PHE A 144 -8.48 -5.65 1.25
C PHE A 144 -9.87 -5.01 1.14
N ALA A 145 -10.10 -3.89 1.85
CA ALA A 145 -11.34 -3.13 1.76
C ALA A 145 -11.67 -2.69 0.33
N THR A 146 -10.66 -2.24 -0.42
CA THR A 146 -10.81 -1.90 -1.84
C THR A 146 -11.16 -3.12 -2.69
N LEU A 147 -10.55 -4.27 -2.42
CA LEU A 147 -10.86 -5.51 -3.12
C LEU A 147 -12.29 -5.97 -2.84
N LYS A 148 -12.78 -5.86 -1.61
CA LYS A 148 -14.19 -6.16 -1.27
C LYS A 148 -15.19 -5.27 -2.00
N ASP A 149 -14.86 -3.98 -2.13
CA ASP A 149 -15.70 -3.04 -2.89
C ASP A 149 -15.68 -3.32 -4.41
N THR A 150 -14.67 -4.08 -4.89
CA THR A 150 -14.42 -4.30 -6.31
C THR A 150 -13.97 -5.75 -6.58
N PRO A 151 -14.77 -6.77 -6.20
CA PRO A 151 -14.33 -8.17 -6.26
C PRO A 151 -14.05 -8.66 -7.69
N GLU A 152 -14.68 -8.05 -8.70
CA GLU A 152 -14.46 -8.36 -10.12
C GLU A 152 -13.07 -7.93 -10.62
N VAL A 153 -12.32 -7.10 -9.88
CA VAL A 153 -11.02 -6.58 -10.35
C VAL A 153 -10.00 -7.68 -10.61
N ILE A 154 -10.03 -8.75 -9.83
CA ILE A 154 -9.12 -9.89 -10.01
C ILE A 154 -9.38 -10.56 -11.38
N ALA A 155 -10.64 -10.90 -11.67
CA ALA A 155 -11.02 -11.53 -12.94
C ALA A 155 -10.73 -10.61 -14.13
N LEU A 156 -11.00 -9.32 -14.00
CA LEU A 156 -10.68 -8.32 -15.02
C LEU A 156 -9.18 -8.21 -15.26
N ALA A 157 -8.37 -8.05 -14.21
CA ALA A 157 -6.91 -7.98 -14.36
C ALA A 157 -6.33 -9.24 -15.03
N ARG A 158 -6.82 -10.42 -14.63
CA ARG A 158 -6.46 -11.69 -15.28
C ARG A 158 -6.81 -11.76 -16.74
N SER A 159 -7.95 -11.22 -17.17
CA SER A 159 -8.35 -11.20 -18.58
C SER A 159 -7.41 -10.37 -19.46
N PHE A 160 -6.71 -9.40 -18.88
CA PHE A 160 -5.64 -8.62 -19.52
C PHE A 160 -4.23 -9.21 -19.33
N GLY A 161 -4.12 -10.36 -18.65
CA GLY A 161 -2.85 -11.07 -18.42
C GLY A 161 -1.96 -10.41 -17.38
N LEU A 162 -2.53 -9.64 -16.44
CA LEU A 162 -1.78 -9.00 -15.36
C LEU A 162 -1.51 -9.99 -14.23
N THR A 163 -0.35 -9.83 -13.59
CA THR A 163 -0.10 -10.40 -12.26
C THR A 163 -0.68 -9.47 -11.19
N ILE A 164 -1.01 -10.03 -10.01
CA ILE A 164 -1.75 -9.32 -8.98
C ILE A 164 -1.09 -9.51 -7.62
N SER A 165 -0.83 -8.41 -6.92
CA SER A 165 -0.42 -8.42 -5.51
C SER A 165 -1.45 -7.73 -4.62
N LEU A 166 -1.52 -8.18 -3.37
CA LEU A 166 -2.38 -7.61 -2.32
C LEU A 166 -1.57 -7.34 -1.06
N ASP A 167 -1.64 -6.12 -0.57
CA ASP A 167 -1.39 -5.79 0.83
C ASP A 167 -2.75 -5.81 1.55
N PRO A 168 -2.97 -6.66 2.56
CA PRO A 168 -4.28 -6.71 3.24
C PRO A 168 -4.66 -5.37 3.86
N SER A 169 -3.69 -4.65 4.41
CA SER A 169 -3.85 -3.47 5.25
C SER A 169 -4.76 -3.75 6.46
N TRP A 170 -4.44 -3.17 7.63
CA TRP A 170 -5.20 -3.48 8.83
C TRP A 170 -6.61 -2.88 8.78
N ASP A 171 -7.60 -3.72 8.99
CA ASP A 171 -8.99 -3.34 9.17
C ASP A 171 -9.67 -4.34 10.10
N ASP A 172 -10.00 -3.91 11.32
CA ASP A 172 -10.59 -4.79 12.36
C ASP A 172 -11.87 -5.48 11.90
N GLU A 173 -12.70 -4.78 11.13
CA GLU A 173 -13.97 -5.36 10.69
C GLU A 173 -13.78 -6.38 9.58
N LEU A 174 -12.86 -6.13 8.66
CA LEU A 174 -12.64 -6.98 7.50
C LEU A 174 -11.75 -8.18 7.83
N ILE A 175 -10.68 -7.99 8.61
CA ILE A 175 -9.72 -9.06 8.90
C ILE A 175 -10.27 -10.03 9.95
N HIS A 176 -10.89 -9.53 11.03
CA HIS A 176 -11.37 -10.39 12.12
C HIS A 176 -12.74 -11.02 11.89
N ARG A 177 -13.60 -10.44 11.05
CA ARG A 177 -14.99 -10.89 10.85
C ARG A 177 -15.23 -11.55 9.51
N ASP A 178 -14.33 -11.45 8.59
CA ASP A 178 -14.56 -11.87 7.22
C ASP A 178 -14.00 -13.27 6.97
N SER A 179 -14.90 -14.26 6.96
CA SER A 179 -14.57 -15.64 6.57
C SER A 179 -14.19 -15.78 5.09
N ASP A 180 -14.47 -14.76 4.26
CA ASP A 180 -14.39 -14.84 2.80
C ASP A 180 -13.05 -14.36 2.24
N PHE A 181 -12.10 -13.89 3.10
CA PHE A 181 -10.80 -13.37 2.66
C PHE A 181 -10.10 -14.32 1.68
N PHE A 182 -9.98 -15.59 2.06
CA PHE A 182 -9.27 -16.57 1.24
C PHE A 182 -10.02 -16.92 -0.05
N GLU A 183 -11.34 -16.88 -0.05
CA GLU A 183 -12.16 -17.10 -1.23
C GLU A 183 -12.00 -15.94 -2.21
N ILE A 184 -12.17 -14.70 -1.74
CA ILE A 184 -12.01 -13.48 -2.56
C ILE A 184 -10.59 -13.38 -3.11
N CYS A 185 -9.58 -13.75 -2.32
CA CYS A 185 -8.16 -13.64 -2.68
C CYS A 185 -7.58 -14.86 -3.40
N ALA A 186 -8.37 -15.87 -3.74
CA ALA A 186 -7.86 -17.16 -4.26
C ALA A 186 -7.00 -17.06 -5.54
N SER A 187 -7.15 -15.99 -6.32
CA SER A 187 -6.39 -15.76 -7.56
C SER A 187 -5.34 -14.64 -7.45
N ILE A 188 -4.94 -14.27 -6.25
CA ILE A 188 -3.83 -13.34 -6.01
C ILE A 188 -2.49 -14.10 -6.18
N ASP A 189 -1.51 -13.52 -6.89
CA ASP A 189 -0.19 -14.11 -7.08
C ASP A 189 0.74 -13.88 -5.89
N LEU A 190 0.62 -12.72 -5.25
CA LEU A 190 1.51 -12.27 -4.19
C LEU A 190 0.70 -11.63 -3.06
N LEU A 191 0.85 -12.16 -1.86
CA LEU A 191 0.29 -11.59 -0.64
C LEU A 191 1.40 -10.97 0.23
N LEU A 192 1.20 -9.74 0.72
CA LEU A 192 2.21 -8.95 1.45
C LEU A 192 1.72 -8.52 2.86
N PRO A 193 1.35 -9.42 3.75
CA PRO A 193 0.87 -9.06 5.09
C PRO A 193 2.02 -8.64 6.01
N ASN A 194 1.69 -7.88 7.06
CA ASN A 194 2.52 -7.79 8.25
C ASN A 194 2.18 -8.93 9.23
N VAL A 195 2.94 -9.03 10.35
CA VAL A 195 2.74 -10.11 11.35
C VAL A 195 1.36 -10.05 11.98
N GLU A 196 0.84 -8.87 12.30
CA GLU A 196 -0.47 -8.75 12.96
C GLU A 196 -1.61 -9.14 12.00
N GLU A 197 -1.52 -8.73 10.74
CA GLU A 197 -2.43 -9.17 9.68
C GLU A 197 -2.33 -10.69 9.45
N GLY A 198 -1.10 -11.21 9.41
CA GLY A 198 -0.87 -12.65 9.29
C GLY A 198 -1.47 -13.46 10.44
N LYS A 199 -1.33 -13.00 11.68
CA LYS A 199 -1.98 -13.61 12.87
C LYS A 199 -3.50 -13.59 12.75
N ALA A 200 -4.06 -12.43 12.35
CA ALA A 200 -5.51 -12.30 12.19
C ALA A 200 -6.08 -13.24 11.13
N LEU A 201 -5.37 -13.38 10.00
CA LEU A 201 -5.80 -14.21 8.88
C LEU A 201 -5.65 -15.72 9.14
N THR A 202 -4.61 -16.13 9.89
CA THR A 202 -4.29 -17.56 10.06
C THR A 202 -4.67 -18.13 11.43
N GLY A 203 -4.78 -17.28 12.44
CA GLY A 203 -4.90 -17.70 13.85
C GLY A 203 -3.59 -18.18 14.47
N GLU A 204 -2.50 -18.19 13.70
CA GLU A 204 -1.17 -18.61 14.15
C GLU A 204 -0.46 -17.48 14.89
N SER A 205 0.49 -17.82 15.78
CA SER A 205 1.23 -16.83 16.56
C SER A 205 2.71 -16.73 16.18
N ALA A 206 3.30 -17.81 15.66
CA ALA A 206 4.70 -17.86 15.25
C ALA A 206 4.85 -17.49 13.77
N ASP A 207 5.87 -16.70 13.46
CA ASP A 207 6.11 -16.21 12.09
C ASP A 207 6.20 -17.35 11.06
N ASP A 208 6.91 -18.44 11.39
CA ASP A 208 7.05 -19.61 10.52
C ASP A 208 5.70 -20.33 10.29
N ALA A 209 4.86 -20.40 11.31
CA ALA A 209 3.53 -21.00 11.21
C ALA A 209 2.59 -20.13 10.36
N ILE A 210 2.63 -18.80 10.56
CA ILE A 210 1.89 -17.83 9.73
C ILE A 210 2.28 -17.99 8.27
N LEU A 211 3.60 -17.93 7.99
CA LEU A 211 4.11 -18.07 6.62
C LEU A 211 3.76 -19.43 6.03
N GLY A 212 3.87 -20.50 6.82
CA GLY A 212 3.50 -21.88 6.43
C GLY A 212 2.03 -22.00 6.03
N SER A 213 1.12 -21.46 6.83
CA SER A 213 -0.32 -21.48 6.57
C SER A 213 -0.72 -20.67 5.33
N LEU A 214 -0.09 -19.50 5.13
CA LEU A 214 -0.39 -18.62 3.98
C LEU A 214 0.16 -19.19 2.66
N ARG A 215 1.38 -19.78 2.66
CA ARG A 215 1.98 -20.37 1.45
C ARG A 215 1.22 -21.58 0.88
N GLU A 216 0.37 -22.21 1.66
CA GLU A 216 -0.53 -23.27 1.17
C GLU A 216 -1.64 -22.72 0.26
N ARG A 217 -1.90 -21.42 0.34
CA ARG A 217 -3.01 -20.74 -0.33
C ARG A 217 -2.58 -19.77 -1.42
N PHE A 218 -1.37 -19.21 -1.29
CA PHE A 218 -0.86 -18.19 -2.22
C PHE A 218 0.47 -18.62 -2.84
N PRO A 219 0.67 -18.39 -4.15
CA PRO A 219 1.90 -18.74 -4.84
C PRO A 219 3.16 -18.09 -4.26
N LEU A 220 3.03 -16.83 -3.83
CA LEU A 220 4.09 -16.05 -3.19
C LEU A 220 3.52 -15.30 -2.00
N VAL A 221 4.17 -15.43 -0.85
CA VAL A 221 3.84 -14.70 0.39
C VAL A 221 5.08 -14.00 0.91
N VAL A 222 4.92 -12.75 1.33
CA VAL A 222 5.97 -11.96 1.99
C VAL A 222 5.45 -11.45 3.31
N LEU A 223 5.95 -11.98 4.42
CA LEU A 223 5.58 -11.59 5.76
C LEU A 223 6.52 -10.49 6.28
N LYS A 224 6.00 -9.27 6.41
CA LYS A 224 6.70 -8.10 6.97
C LYS A 224 6.74 -8.20 8.49
N ARG A 225 7.94 -8.13 9.12
CA ARG A 225 8.13 -8.37 10.56
C ARG A 225 8.66 -7.13 11.32
N GLY A 226 8.52 -5.95 10.73
CA GLY A 226 9.00 -4.70 11.31
C GLY A 226 10.51 -4.71 11.56
N GLU A 227 10.93 -4.43 12.79
CA GLU A 227 12.34 -4.42 13.20
C GLU A 227 13.06 -5.78 13.08
N ARG A 228 12.31 -6.87 12.91
CA ARG A 228 12.86 -8.20 12.68
C ARG A 228 13.05 -8.54 11.19
N GLY A 229 12.86 -7.56 10.29
CA GLY A 229 13.01 -7.73 8.85
C GLY A 229 11.80 -8.36 8.18
N ALA A 230 12.00 -9.36 7.31
CA ALA A 230 10.92 -10.01 6.59
C ALA A 230 11.25 -11.47 6.26
N MET A 231 10.21 -12.24 5.92
CA MET A 231 10.30 -13.61 5.40
C MET A 231 9.48 -13.70 4.11
N ALA A 232 9.91 -14.54 3.20
CA ALA A 232 9.15 -14.82 1.99
C ALA A 232 9.15 -16.30 1.64
N ALA A 233 8.05 -16.75 1.04
CA ALA A 233 7.90 -18.12 0.55
C ALA A 233 7.30 -18.11 -0.87
N CYS A 234 7.97 -18.83 -1.79
CA CYS A 234 7.54 -19.05 -3.17
C CYS A 234 7.74 -20.52 -3.54
N GLY A 235 6.66 -21.26 -3.76
CA GLY A 235 6.72 -22.69 -3.95
C GLY A 235 7.40 -23.40 -2.77
N SER A 236 8.51 -24.15 -3.00
CA SER A 236 9.28 -24.81 -1.94
C SER A 236 10.36 -23.92 -1.31
N THR A 237 10.65 -22.76 -1.91
CA THR A 237 11.71 -21.86 -1.44
C THR A 237 11.17 -20.96 -0.33
N CYS A 238 11.93 -20.87 0.78
CA CYS A 238 11.69 -19.92 1.85
C CYS A 238 12.98 -19.15 2.12
N VAL A 239 12.88 -17.84 2.25
CA VAL A 239 14.01 -16.95 2.57
C VAL A 239 13.62 -16.02 3.71
N SER A 240 14.60 -15.56 4.47
CA SER A 240 14.42 -14.53 5.49
C SER A 240 15.61 -13.59 5.51
N ALA A 241 15.36 -12.33 5.83
CA ALA A 241 16.40 -11.34 6.01
C ALA A 241 16.07 -10.42 7.19
N GLU A 242 17.10 -9.94 7.87
CA GLU A 242 16.97 -9.02 9.01
C GLU A 242 16.71 -7.59 8.54
N ALA A 243 16.06 -6.79 9.37
CA ALA A 243 15.86 -5.38 9.09
C ALA A 243 17.19 -4.60 9.09
N LEU A 244 17.22 -3.50 8.36
CA LEU A 244 18.30 -2.54 8.47
C LEU A 244 18.27 -1.85 9.84
N ARG A 245 19.45 -1.67 10.43
CA ARG A 245 19.61 -0.86 11.66
C ARG A 245 19.65 0.61 11.26
N VAL A 246 18.54 1.29 11.44
CA VAL A 246 18.37 2.70 11.07
C VAL A 246 17.81 3.51 12.24
N ASN A 247 17.96 4.82 12.16
CA ASN A 247 17.34 5.72 13.12
C ASN A 247 15.89 5.99 12.70
N VAL A 248 14.94 5.50 13.46
CA VAL A 248 13.52 5.60 13.14
C VAL A 248 12.99 6.98 13.55
N VAL A 249 12.50 7.74 12.57
CA VAL A 249 11.81 9.02 12.75
C VAL A 249 10.30 8.83 12.67
N ASP A 250 9.83 8.11 11.64
CA ASP A 250 8.42 7.91 11.35
C ASP A 250 8.19 6.58 10.65
N THR A 251 7.28 5.75 11.14
CA THR A 251 6.97 4.45 10.55
C THR A 251 5.80 4.48 9.56
N THR A 252 5.22 5.66 9.27
CA THR A 252 4.15 5.80 8.29
C THR A 252 4.62 5.37 6.90
N GLY A 253 3.82 4.54 6.24
CA GLY A 253 4.13 4.08 4.89
C GLY A 253 5.32 3.13 4.76
N ALA A 254 5.94 2.68 5.87
CA ALA A 254 7.07 1.75 5.81
C ALA A 254 6.71 0.43 5.13
N GLY A 255 5.49 -0.08 5.35
CA GLY A 255 4.95 -1.24 4.67
C GLY A 255 4.77 -1.01 3.17
N ASP A 256 4.28 0.16 2.79
CA ASP A 256 4.06 0.54 1.39
C ASP A 256 5.38 0.75 0.65
N ALA A 257 6.37 1.37 1.31
CA ALA A 257 7.73 1.49 0.79
C ALA A 257 8.38 0.12 0.61
N PHE A 258 8.22 -0.78 1.59
CA PHE A 258 8.66 -2.17 1.47
C PHE A 258 8.00 -2.85 0.27
N ASN A 259 6.68 -2.74 0.11
CA ASN A 259 5.94 -3.31 -1.01
C ASN A 259 6.51 -2.81 -2.35
N ALA A 260 6.78 -1.51 -2.46
CA ALA A 260 7.36 -0.91 -3.66
C ALA A 260 8.75 -1.49 -3.99
N GLY A 261 9.66 -1.55 -3.00
CA GLY A 261 11.00 -2.12 -3.16
C GLY A 261 10.95 -3.59 -3.58
N PHE A 262 10.13 -4.39 -2.91
CA PHE A 262 9.92 -5.79 -3.24
C PHE A 262 9.37 -5.97 -4.66
N LEU A 263 8.29 -5.27 -5.01
CA LEU A 263 7.65 -5.35 -6.33
C LEU A 263 8.59 -4.89 -7.43
N HIS A 264 9.33 -3.79 -7.23
CA HIS A 264 10.30 -3.30 -8.21
C HIS A 264 11.34 -4.36 -8.57
N SER A 265 11.92 -5.02 -7.57
CA SER A 265 12.92 -6.08 -7.76
C SER A 265 12.29 -7.36 -8.32
N TRP A 266 11.18 -7.84 -7.75
CA TRP A 266 10.50 -9.06 -8.14
C TRP A 266 10.05 -9.06 -9.60
N LEU A 267 9.37 -8.00 -10.01
CA LEU A 267 8.90 -7.84 -11.40
C LEU A 267 10.02 -7.68 -12.42
N SER A 268 11.24 -7.38 -11.97
CA SER A 268 12.41 -7.24 -12.84
C SER A 268 13.26 -8.50 -12.91
N THR A 269 13.32 -9.28 -11.82
CA THR A 269 14.33 -10.35 -11.66
C THR A 269 13.75 -11.71 -11.35
N SER A 270 12.55 -11.78 -10.77
CA SER A 270 11.97 -12.99 -10.17
C SER A 270 12.89 -13.68 -9.13
N ASP A 271 13.83 -12.93 -8.55
CA ASP A 271 14.75 -13.39 -7.52
C ASP A 271 14.18 -13.06 -6.14
N LEU A 272 13.80 -14.09 -5.39
CA LEU A 272 13.08 -13.94 -4.12
C LEU A 272 13.94 -13.27 -3.04
N GLU A 273 15.21 -13.69 -2.92
CA GLU A 273 16.12 -13.18 -1.90
C GLU A 273 16.46 -11.71 -2.17
N ARG A 274 16.83 -11.39 -3.41
CA ARG A 274 17.10 -10.03 -3.85
C ARG A 274 15.90 -9.11 -3.65
N SER A 275 14.70 -9.61 -3.94
CA SER A 275 13.47 -8.83 -3.80
C SER A 275 13.12 -8.57 -2.35
N LEU A 276 13.37 -9.57 -1.47
CA LEU A 276 13.17 -9.42 -0.04
C LEU A 276 14.10 -8.33 0.53
N VAL A 277 15.39 -8.35 0.16
CA VAL A 277 16.38 -7.34 0.56
C VAL A 277 15.97 -5.95 0.06
N ALA A 278 15.56 -5.83 -1.21
CA ALA A 278 15.11 -4.55 -1.77
C ALA A 278 13.87 -3.97 -1.04
N GLY A 279 12.94 -4.83 -0.63
CA GLY A 279 11.81 -4.41 0.20
C GLY A 279 12.25 -3.90 1.58
N ILE A 280 13.15 -4.63 2.25
CA ILE A 280 13.71 -4.22 3.55
C ILE A 280 14.46 -2.88 3.44
N GLU A 281 15.26 -2.70 2.40
CA GLU A 281 15.98 -1.45 2.15
C GLU A 281 15.03 -0.27 1.96
N ALA A 282 14.03 -0.43 1.10
CA ALA A 282 13.05 0.62 0.84
C ALA A 282 12.25 0.99 2.10
N GLY A 283 11.76 0.01 2.85
CA GLY A 283 11.07 0.24 4.12
C GLY A 283 11.98 0.86 5.19
N GLY A 284 13.23 0.38 5.29
CA GLY A 284 14.22 0.91 6.23
C GLY A 284 14.68 2.34 5.91
N LEU A 285 14.71 2.72 4.63
CA LEU A 285 15.01 4.10 4.21
C LEU A 285 13.83 5.03 4.51
N SER A 286 12.59 4.59 4.27
CA SER A 286 11.40 5.42 4.46
C SER A 286 11.22 5.86 5.91
N VAL A 287 11.53 5.01 6.89
CA VAL A 287 11.35 5.34 8.32
C VAL A 287 12.33 6.39 8.86
N GLN A 288 13.31 6.83 8.09
CA GLN A 288 14.31 7.83 8.50
C GLN A 288 13.85 9.28 8.27
N SER A 289 12.71 9.49 7.65
CA SER A 289 12.12 10.80 7.42
C SER A 289 10.65 10.81 7.84
N ALA A 290 10.11 11.99 8.11
CA ALA A 290 8.68 12.14 8.39
C ALA A 290 7.86 12.03 7.10
N GLY A 291 6.72 11.34 7.17
CA GLY A 291 5.80 11.12 6.05
C GLY A 291 6.03 9.79 5.34
N GLY A 292 4.97 9.30 4.66
CA GLY A 292 4.98 7.98 4.02
C GLY A 292 5.64 7.94 2.64
N VAL A 293 5.84 9.08 1.98
CA VAL A 293 6.37 9.16 0.61
C VAL A 293 7.88 9.45 0.59
N PRO A 294 8.59 9.09 -0.51
CA PRO A 294 10.01 9.40 -0.63
C PRO A 294 10.26 10.91 -0.52
N PRO A 295 11.38 11.33 0.12
CA PRO A 295 11.78 12.72 0.10
C PRO A 295 11.97 13.21 -1.34
N ARG A 296 11.50 14.42 -1.64
CA ARG A 296 11.65 15.00 -2.98
C ARG A 296 13.13 15.15 -3.31
N MET A 297 13.55 14.63 -4.45
CA MET A 297 14.87 14.95 -4.98
C MET A 297 14.83 16.42 -5.44
N SER A 298 15.65 17.23 -4.75
CA SER A 298 15.81 18.65 -5.02
C SER A 298 16.57 18.90 -6.34
#